data_aa4f0cd3475d821700942c5f421aac87
#
_entry.id   aa4f0cd3475d821700942c5f421aac87
#
_cell.length_a   1.000
_cell.length_b   1.000
_cell.length_c   1.000
_cell.angle_alpha   90.00
_cell.angle_beta   90.00
_cell.angle_gamma   90.00
#
_symmetry.space_group_name_H-M   'P 1'
#
loop_
_entity.id
_entity.type
_entity.pdbx_description
1 polymer ?
#
loop_
_entity_poly.entity_id
_entity_poly.type
_entity_poly.pdbx_seq_one_letter_code
_entity_poly.pdbx_strand_id
1 'polypeptide(L)'
;EVVFKKNTLFENIYLNIKERNDTLYIDKDIYPLRNPLKISYEINSDDSLLIRQSFISRLNSRGKPTYIFTKKKDDKFQIKSKSLGTFFIAKDTLSPEIKPLNFYKGQWISKLKYLKIKISDDFSGIKKYRGYLNDKWILFEYEPKRNTLTYDFSDIIFKKTKHNLKIYLEDNVGNKKVLKTMFYRKY
;
A
#
# COMPACT_ATOMS: atom_id res chain seq x y z
N GLU A 1 -4.44 -22.56 9.37
CA GLU A 1 -5.85 -22.75 9.80
C GLU A 1 -6.79 -21.97 8.88
N VAL A 2 -7.91 -22.60 8.50
CA VAL A 2 -8.99 -21.97 7.72
C VAL A 2 -10.30 -22.16 8.48
N VAL A 3 -11.03 -21.05 8.70
CA VAL A 3 -12.29 -21.12 9.46
C VAL A 3 -13.43 -20.55 8.62
N PHE A 4 -14.40 -21.39 8.34
CA PHE A 4 -15.70 -21.03 7.78
C PHE A 4 -16.70 -20.91 8.94
N LYS A 5 -17.19 -19.72 9.20
CA LYS A 5 -18.26 -19.52 10.17
C LYS A 5 -19.59 -20.02 9.62
N LYS A 6 -20.58 -20.25 10.48
CA LYS A 6 -21.95 -20.53 10.04
C LYS A 6 -22.41 -19.46 9.04
N ASN A 7 -23.06 -19.88 7.97
CA ASN A 7 -23.53 -19.00 6.90
C ASN A 7 -22.42 -18.27 6.11
N THR A 8 -21.20 -18.79 6.05
CA THR A 8 -20.15 -18.24 5.16
C THR A 8 -20.50 -18.47 3.70
N LEU A 9 -21.07 -19.61 3.38
CA LEU A 9 -21.54 -19.98 2.03
C LEU A 9 -23.05 -19.74 1.90
N PHE A 10 -23.53 -19.53 0.67
CA PHE A 10 -24.95 -19.37 0.38
C PHE A 10 -25.68 -20.71 0.34
N GLU A 11 -24.95 -21.77 0.00
CA GLU A 11 -25.46 -23.15 -0.11
C GLU A 11 -24.39 -24.15 0.34
N ASN A 12 -24.80 -25.42 0.50
CA ASN A 12 -23.87 -26.49 0.81
C ASN A 12 -23.10 -26.87 -0.45
N ILE A 13 -21.80 -26.75 -0.44
CA ILE A 13 -20.90 -27.10 -1.55
C ILE A 13 -19.73 -27.95 -1.02
N TYR A 14 -19.16 -28.76 -1.91
CA TYR A 14 -17.92 -29.46 -1.64
C TYR A 14 -16.75 -28.52 -2.01
N LEU A 15 -15.90 -28.22 -1.06
CA LEU A 15 -14.69 -27.43 -1.27
C LEU A 15 -13.45 -28.33 -1.23
N ASN A 16 -12.61 -28.19 -2.22
CA ASN A 16 -11.28 -28.79 -2.22
C ASN A 16 -10.29 -27.86 -1.54
N ILE A 17 -9.81 -28.23 -0.35
CA ILE A 17 -8.83 -27.44 0.42
C ILE A 17 -7.57 -28.27 0.51
N LYS A 18 -6.45 -27.69 0.04
CA LYS A 18 -5.13 -28.33 0.06
C LYS A 18 -4.09 -27.33 0.55
N GLU A 19 -3.08 -27.86 1.24
CA GLU A 19 -1.87 -27.11 1.58
C GLU A 19 -0.67 -27.83 0.98
N ARG A 20 0.20 -27.06 0.33
CA ARG A 20 1.45 -27.56 -0.23
C ARG A 20 2.49 -26.45 -0.21
N ASN A 21 3.67 -26.70 0.37
CA ASN A 21 4.77 -25.76 0.44
C ASN A 21 4.32 -24.36 0.95
N ASP A 22 3.69 -24.32 2.11
CA ASP A 22 3.15 -23.11 2.78
C ASP A 22 2.13 -22.32 1.94
N THR A 23 1.61 -22.95 0.89
CA THR A 23 0.60 -22.37 0.03
C THR A 23 -0.73 -23.08 0.24
N LEU A 24 -1.75 -22.31 0.59
CA LEU A 24 -3.11 -22.76 0.82
C LEU A 24 -3.93 -22.60 -0.46
N TYR A 25 -4.50 -23.67 -0.94
CA TYR A 25 -5.42 -23.71 -2.09
C TYR A 25 -6.82 -23.98 -1.58
N ILE A 26 -7.74 -23.06 -1.78
CA ILE A 26 -9.15 -23.20 -1.42
C ILE A 26 -9.96 -23.08 -2.71
N ASP A 27 -10.07 -24.20 -3.44
CA ASP A 27 -10.85 -24.27 -4.67
C ASP A 27 -10.66 -23.05 -5.62
N LYS A 28 -11.48 -22.95 -6.65
CA LYS A 28 -11.52 -21.77 -7.55
C LYS A 28 -12.38 -20.67 -6.91
N ASP A 29 -12.01 -19.41 -7.18
CA ASP A 29 -12.76 -18.24 -6.71
C ASP A 29 -14.02 -17.98 -7.59
N ILE A 30 -14.88 -19.00 -7.67
CA ILE A 30 -16.13 -18.96 -8.44
C ILE A 30 -17.37 -18.97 -7.54
N TYR A 31 -17.20 -19.31 -6.26
CA TYR A 31 -18.29 -19.33 -5.30
C TYR A 31 -18.32 -18.04 -4.48
N PRO A 32 -19.41 -17.28 -4.54
CA PRO A 32 -19.55 -16.09 -3.71
C PRO A 32 -19.66 -16.46 -2.23
N LEU A 33 -19.02 -15.67 -1.37
CA LEU A 33 -19.12 -15.83 0.08
C LEU A 33 -20.08 -14.80 0.66
N ARG A 34 -21.07 -15.24 1.45
CA ARG A 34 -21.97 -14.37 2.21
C ARG A 34 -21.19 -13.65 3.32
N ASN A 35 -20.40 -14.39 4.07
CA ASN A 35 -19.53 -13.87 5.13
C ASN A 35 -18.07 -14.20 4.83
N PRO A 36 -17.12 -13.36 5.28
CA PRO A 36 -15.71 -13.66 5.06
C PRO A 36 -15.27 -14.91 5.84
N LEU A 37 -14.50 -15.76 5.20
CA LEU A 37 -13.71 -16.79 5.86
C LEU A 37 -12.51 -16.17 6.57
N LYS A 38 -11.98 -16.82 7.60
CA LYS A 38 -10.75 -16.44 8.28
C LYS A 38 -9.63 -17.40 7.87
N ILE A 39 -8.48 -16.84 7.51
CA ILE A 39 -7.27 -17.61 7.24
C ILE A 39 -6.20 -17.14 8.22
N SER A 40 -5.47 -18.09 8.80
CA SER A 40 -4.36 -17.82 9.72
C SER A 40 -3.15 -18.71 9.37
N TYR A 41 -1.97 -18.09 9.38
CA TYR A 41 -0.67 -18.76 9.32
C TYR A 41 0.10 -18.48 10.60
N GLU A 42 0.84 -19.48 11.10
CA GLU A 42 1.75 -19.31 12.24
C GLU A 42 2.91 -18.36 11.84
N ILE A 43 3.41 -17.59 12.82
CA ILE A 43 4.59 -16.78 12.66
C ILE A 43 5.77 -17.60 13.20
N ASN A 44 6.58 -18.15 12.29
CA ASN A 44 7.74 -18.98 12.62
C ASN A 44 9.03 -18.17 12.52
N SER A 45 9.08 -17.00 13.16
CA SER A 45 10.26 -16.12 13.14
C SER A 45 10.23 -15.17 14.33
N ASP A 46 11.40 -14.88 14.87
CA ASP A 46 11.62 -13.84 15.90
C ASP A 46 12.10 -12.51 15.29
N ASP A 47 12.37 -12.47 13.97
CA ASP A 47 12.76 -11.26 13.28
C ASP A 47 11.57 -10.30 13.12
N SER A 48 11.52 -9.27 13.93
CA SER A 48 10.47 -8.27 13.94
C SER A 48 10.35 -7.51 12.62
N LEU A 49 11.45 -7.31 11.88
CA LEU A 49 11.45 -6.67 10.57
C LEU A 49 10.82 -7.59 9.52
N LEU A 50 11.23 -8.86 9.51
CA LEU A 50 10.66 -9.87 8.63
C LEU A 50 9.15 -10.02 8.88
N ILE A 51 8.74 -10.13 10.14
CA ILE A 51 7.33 -10.21 10.52
C ILE A 51 6.57 -8.97 10.02
N ARG A 52 7.13 -7.77 10.23
CA ARG A 52 6.49 -6.53 9.80
C ARG A 52 6.29 -6.49 8.29
N GLN A 53 7.29 -6.88 7.51
CA GLN A 53 7.28 -6.85 6.05
C GLN A 53 6.48 -7.99 5.40
N SER A 54 6.14 -9.04 6.18
CA SER A 54 5.36 -10.19 5.70
C SER A 54 3.87 -9.98 5.85
N PHE A 55 3.10 -10.55 4.94
CA PHE A 55 1.64 -10.51 4.92
C PHE A 55 1.07 -11.71 4.16
N ILE A 56 -0.21 -11.99 4.33
CA ILE A 56 -0.90 -12.99 3.52
C ILE A 56 -1.27 -12.36 2.18
N SER A 57 -0.77 -12.95 1.10
CA SER A 57 -1.08 -12.60 -0.28
C SER A 57 -2.07 -13.59 -0.88
N ARG A 58 -2.85 -13.15 -1.86
CA ARG A 58 -3.70 -14.00 -2.70
C ARG A 58 -3.35 -13.81 -4.17
N LEU A 59 -3.38 -14.90 -4.94
CA LEU A 59 -3.29 -14.79 -6.39
C LEU A 59 -4.61 -14.24 -6.96
N ASN A 60 -4.51 -13.23 -7.81
CA ASN A 60 -5.66 -12.75 -8.56
C ASN A 60 -5.97 -13.65 -9.77
N SER A 61 -7.00 -13.34 -10.54
CA SER A 61 -7.40 -14.11 -11.73
C SER A 61 -6.34 -14.22 -12.83
N ARG A 62 -5.30 -13.36 -12.77
CA ARG A 62 -4.15 -13.38 -13.70
C ARG A 62 -2.94 -14.10 -13.11
N GLY A 63 -3.08 -14.78 -11.97
CA GLY A 63 -1.99 -15.45 -11.26
C GLY A 63 -0.96 -14.51 -10.61
N LYS A 64 -1.27 -13.21 -10.47
CA LYS A 64 -0.38 -12.26 -9.81
C LYS A 64 -0.70 -12.16 -8.32
N PRO A 65 0.32 -12.10 -7.43
CA PRO A 65 0.14 -11.85 -6.02
C PRO A 65 -0.51 -10.49 -5.77
N THR A 66 -1.40 -10.43 -4.79
CA THR A 66 -2.04 -9.18 -4.35
C THR A 66 -1.93 -9.05 -2.83
N TYR A 67 -1.68 -7.85 -2.37
CA TYR A 67 -1.64 -7.53 -0.95
C TYR A 67 -3.03 -7.68 -0.32
N ILE A 68 -3.08 -8.32 0.86
CA ILE A 68 -4.25 -8.33 1.73
C ILE A 68 -3.83 -7.79 3.09
N PHE A 69 -4.60 -6.83 3.62
CA PHE A 69 -4.34 -6.32 4.97
C PHE A 69 -4.31 -7.47 5.98
N THR A 70 -3.15 -7.72 6.54
CA THR A 70 -2.85 -8.84 7.43
C THR A 70 -2.69 -8.36 8.86
N LYS A 71 -3.57 -8.82 9.75
CA LYS A 71 -3.43 -8.60 11.18
C LYS A 71 -2.39 -9.57 11.74
N LYS A 72 -1.45 -9.05 12.54
CA LYS A 72 -0.45 -9.83 13.26
C LYS A 72 -0.84 -9.85 14.73
N LYS A 73 -1.27 -11.00 15.21
CA LYS A 73 -1.78 -11.15 16.56
C LYS A 73 -1.71 -12.63 17.00
N ASP A 74 -1.38 -12.86 18.25
CA ASP A 74 -1.33 -14.19 18.87
C ASP A 74 -0.40 -15.13 18.05
N ASP A 75 0.79 -14.63 17.68
CA ASP A 75 1.81 -15.32 16.86
C ASP A 75 1.28 -15.87 15.52
N LYS A 76 0.28 -15.17 14.97
CA LYS A 76 -0.34 -15.52 13.68
C LYS A 76 -0.47 -14.32 12.76
N PHE A 77 -0.24 -14.55 11.46
CA PHE A 77 -0.77 -13.72 10.38
C PHE A 77 -2.23 -14.08 10.16
N GLN A 78 -3.13 -13.12 10.18
CA GLN A 78 -4.57 -13.33 10.07
C GLN A 78 -5.20 -12.41 9.06
N ILE A 79 -6.06 -12.95 8.20
CA ILE A 79 -6.91 -12.20 7.28
C ILE A 79 -8.38 -12.61 7.38
N LYS A 80 -9.23 -11.75 6.83
CA LYS A 80 -10.60 -12.08 6.45
C LYS A 80 -10.73 -11.95 4.95
N SER A 81 -11.15 -12.99 4.25
CA SER A 81 -11.33 -12.97 2.80
C SER A 81 -12.78 -13.28 2.43
N LYS A 82 -13.32 -12.52 1.46
CA LYS A 82 -14.58 -12.83 0.78
C LYS A 82 -14.39 -13.59 -0.54
N SER A 83 -13.17 -13.99 -0.81
CA SER A 83 -12.78 -14.77 -1.99
C SER A 83 -12.11 -16.06 -1.58
N LEU A 84 -12.30 -17.10 -2.36
CA LEU A 84 -11.55 -18.34 -2.32
C LEU A 84 -10.24 -18.20 -3.12
N GLY A 85 -9.58 -19.30 -3.45
CA GLY A 85 -8.38 -19.34 -4.29
C GLY A 85 -7.09 -19.62 -3.53
N THR A 86 -5.97 -19.09 -4.02
CA THR A 86 -4.63 -19.45 -3.54
C THR A 86 -4.08 -18.36 -2.63
N PHE A 87 -3.67 -18.74 -1.41
CA PHE A 87 -3.12 -17.86 -0.39
C PHE A 87 -1.75 -18.35 0.07
N PHE A 88 -0.87 -17.43 0.39
CA PHE A 88 0.49 -17.72 0.90
C PHE A 88 1.06 -16.52 1.62
N ILE A 89 2.14 -16.72 2.38
CA ILE A 89 2.89 -15.63 2.99
C ILE A 89 3.80 -15.01 1.94
N ALA A 90 3.62 -13.72 1.71
CA ALA A 90 4.47 -12.90 0.87
C ALA A 90 5.20 -11.85 1.70
N LYS A 91 6.24 -11.25 1.12
CA LYS A 91 7.08 -10.24 1.77
C LYS A 91 7.31 -9.07 0.82
N ASP A 92 7.19 -7.86 1.35
CA ASP A 92 7.55 -6.64 0.65
C ASP A 92 8.68 -5.92 1.39
N THR A 93 9.85 -5.89 0.78
CA THR A 93 11.05 -5.26 1.33
C THR A 93 11.44 -3.98 0.62
N LEU A 94 10.73 -3.64 -0.47
CA LEU A 94 11.04 -2.47 -1.26
C LEU A 94 10.35 -1.24 -0.67
N SER A 95 11.08 -0.12 -0.67
CA SER A 95 10.48 1.15 -0.30
C SER A 95 9.65 1.70 -1.46
N PRO A 96 8.54 2.39 -1.19
CA PRO A 96 7.76 3.04 -2.23
C PRO A 96 8.57 4.12 -2.97
N GLU A 97 8.15 4.50 -4.16
CA GLU A 97 8.82 5.48 -5.01
C GLU A 97 8.13 6.85 -4.97
N ILE A 98 8.96 7.91 -5.09
CA ILE A 98 8.51 9.30 -5.19
C ILE A 98 9.23 9.95 -6.36
N LYS A 99 8.50 10.42 -7.37
CA LYS A 99 9.05 11.05 -8.58
C LYS A 99 8.35 12.38 -8.89
N PRO A 100 9.06 13.53 -8.87
CA PRO A 100 8.53 14.77 -9.40
C PRO A 100 8.15 14.62 -10.88
N LEU A 101 6.99 15.17 -11.28
CA LEU A 101 6.47 15.06 -12.65
C LEU A 101 6.70 16.32 -13.48
N ASN A 102 6.59 17.51 -12.88
CA ASN A 102 6.60 18.78 -13.62
C ASN A 102 7.62 19.78 -13.10
N PHE A 103 8.57 19.34 -12.30
CA PHE A 103 9.70 20.14 -11.86
C PHE A 103 10.91 19.27 -11.52
N TYR A 104 12.09 19.88 -11.43
CA TYR A 104 13.32 19.27 -10.95
C TYR A 104 14.01 20.14 -9.88
N LYS A 105 14.98 19.58 -9.19
CA LYS A 105 15.72 20.27 -8.13
C LYS A 105 16.39 21.55 -8.66
N GLY A 106 16.14 22.68 -7.98
CA GLY A 106 16.72 23.98 -8.34
C GLY A 106 15.99 24.71 -9.47
N GLN A 107 14.89 24.20 -9.97
CA GLN A 107 14.15 24.87 -11.04
C GLN A 107 13.37 26.08 -10.55
N TRP A 108 13.25 27.11 -11.43
CA TRP A 108 12.30 28.20 -11.30
C TRP A 108 10.92 27.75 -11.80
N ILE A 109 9.92 27.78 -10.90
CA ILE A 109 8.56 27.28 -11.20
C ILE A 109 7.47 28.32 -10.95
N SER A 110 7.78 29.62 -11.05
CA SER A 110 6.82 30.71 -10.78
C SER A 110 5.55 30.63 -11.62
N LYS A 111 5.65 30.08 -12.84
CA LYS A 111 4.51 29.93 -13.77
C LYS A 111 3.65 28.68 -13.50
N LEU A 112 4.08 27.75 -12.67
CA LEU A 112 3.31 26.54 -12.38
C LEU A 112 2.18 26.87 -11.39
N LYS A 113 0.96 26.54 -11.74
CA LYS A 113 -0.19 26.57 -10.83
C LYS A 113 -0.16 25.41 -9.84
N TYR A 114 0.26 24.24 -10.30
CA TYR A 114 0.27 23.00 -9.54
C TYR A 114 1.66 22.38 -9.51
N LEU A 115 2.02 21.82 -8.34
CA LEU A 115 3.14 20.90 -8.21
C LEU A 115 2.61 19.48 -8.31
N LYS A 116 3.19 18.64 -9.19
CA LYS A 116 2.73 17.27 -9.42
C LYS A 116 3.85 16.28 -9.14
N ILE A 117 3.53 15.23 -8.39
CA ILE A 117 4.47 14.22 -7.94
C ILE A 117 3.82 12.85 -8.06
N LYS A 118 4.46 11.95 -8.77
CA LYS A 118 4.05 10.55 -8.84
C LYS A 118 4.55 9.82 -7.60
N ILE A 119 3.68 9.00 -7.02
CA ILE A 119 4.01 8.06 -5.95
C ILE A 119 3.58 6.66 -6.39
N SER A 120 4.38 5.65 -6.13
CA SER A 120 4.05 4.27 -6.46
C SER A 120 4.66 3.31 -5.46
N ASP A 121 4.05 2.16 -5.40
CA ASP A 121 4.53 1.00 -4.68
C ASP A 121 4.15 -0.24 -5.48
N ASP A 122 5.08 -1.18 -5.60
CA ASP A 122 4.92 -2.29 -6.54
C ASP A 122 4.14 -3.47 -5.95
N PHE A 123 4.01 -3.54 -4.62
CA PHE A 123 3.39 -4.71 -4.02
C PHE A 123 2.37 -4.40 -2.92
N SER A 124 2.81 -3.87 -1.77
CA SER A 124 1.90 -3.68 -0.64
C SER A 124 1.00 -2.45 -0.78
N GLY A 125 1.36 -1.51 -1.64
CA GLY A 125 0.63 -0.28 -1.89
C GLY A 125 0.92 0.82 -0.88
N ILE A 126 0.53 2.05 -1.22
CA ILE A 126 0.76 3.23 -0.38
C ILE A 126 -0.23 3.28 0.78
N LYS A 127 0.29 3.34 2.00
CA LYS A 127 -0.46 3.53 3.23
C LYS A 127 -0.64 4.99 3.59
N LYS A 128 0.45 5.78 3.45
CA LYS A 128 0.49 7.14 3.99
C LYS A 128 1.48 8.01 3.25
N TYR A 129 1.11 9.26 3.05
CA TYR A 129 2.02 10.31 2.58
C TYR A 129 1.87 11.58 3.44
N ARG A 130 2.93 12.39 3.50
CA ARG A 130 2.94 13.73 4.11
C ARG A 130 3.89 14.63 3.37
N GLY A 131 3.46 15.86 3.09
CA GLY A 131 4.28 16.90 2.47
C GLY A 131 4.54 18.08 3.39
N TYR A 132 5.73 18.64 3.27
CA TYR A 132 6.14 19.85 4.00
C TYR A 132 6.86 20.81 3.04
N LEU A 133 6.45 22.04 3.05
CA LEU A 133 7.09 23.14 2.33
C LEU A 133 7.66 24.14 3.33
N ASN A 134 8.99 24.34 3.31
CA ASN A 134 9.70 25.16 4.30
C ASN A 134 9.36 24.74 5.75
N ASP A 135 9.33 23.44 6.01
CA ASP A 135 9.00 22.78 7.28
C ASP A 135 7.54 22.97 7.77
N LYS A 136 6.68 23.64 6.99
CA LYS A 136 5.24 23.72 7.22
C LYS A 136 4.53 22.60 6.47
N TRP A 137 3.62 21.92 7.14
CA TRP A 137 2.77 20.93 6.49
C TRP A 137 1.94 21.58 5.39
N ILE A 138 1.82 20.88 4.25
CA ILE A 138 0.99 21.28 3.12
C ILE A 138 0.08 20.12 2.72
N LEU A 139 -1.13 20.46 2.27
CA LEU A 139 -2.09 19.49 1.77
C LEU A 139 -1.73 19.11 0.33
N PHE A 140 -1.50 17.82 0.10
CA PHE A 140 -1.49 17.24 -1.23
C PHE A 140 -2.81 16.54 -1.50
N GLU A 141 -3.44 16.83 -2.61
CA GLU A 141 -4.55 16.04 -3.16
C GLU A 141 -3.99 14.80 -3.84
N TYR A 142 -4.55 13.64 -3.52
CA TYR A 142 -4.15 12.36 -4.12
C TYR A 142 -5.17 11.88 -5.14
N GLU A 143 -4.70 11.64 -6.37
CA GLU A 143 -5.46 11.01 -7.45
C GLU A 143 -5.02 9.54 -7.60
N PRO A 144 -5.81 8.57 -7.09
CA PRO A 144 -5.41 7.15 -7.07
C PRO A 144 -5.24 6.54 -8.46
N LYS A 145 -6.08 6.94 -9.44
CA LYS A 145 -6.01 6.40 -10.80
C LYS A 145 -4.70 6.72 -11.52
N ARG A 146 -4.07 7.83 -11.14
CA ARG A 146 -2.81 8.31 -11.71
C ARG A 146 -1.62 8.15 -10.76
N ASN A 147 -1.88 7.72 -9.53
CA ASN A 147 -0.89 7.67 -8.45
C ASN A 147 -0.16 9.01 -8.29
N THR A 148 -0.90 10.13 -8.33
CA THR A 148 -0.33 11.46 -8.37
C THR A 148 -0.78 12.29 -7.17
N LEU A 149 0.19 12.91 -6.50
CA LEU A 149 -0.03 13.97 -5.52
C LEU A 149 0.02 15.31 -6.24
N THR A 150 -0.96 16.16 -5.98
CA THR A 150 -1.04 17.52 -6.52
C THR A 150 -1.11 18.52 -5.37
N TYR A 151 -0.27 19.55 -5.42
CA TYR A 151 -0.33 20.70 -4.51
C TYR A 151 -0.68 21.94 -5.30
N ASP A 152 -1.71 22.70 -4.86
CA ASP A 152 -2.10 23.98 -5.44
C ASP A 152 -1.34 25.11 -4.75
N PHE A 153 -0.63 25.92 -5.53
CA PHE A 153 0.13 27.05 -5.02
C PHE A 153 -0.74 28.25 -4.60
N SER A 154 -2.03 28.25 -4.91
CA SER A 154 -2.96 29.30 -4.48
C SER A 154 -3.17 29.35 -2.96
N ASP A 155 -2.87 28.24 -2.26
CA ASP A 155 -3.12 28.12 -0.83
C ASP A 155 -2.15 28.89 0.06
N ILE A 156 -1.00 29.32 -0.46
CA ILE A 156 0.07 29.94 0.35
C ILE A 156 0.67 31.16 -0.32
N ILE A 157 0.78 32.24 0.46
CA ILE A 157 1.56 33.42 0.12
C ILE A 157 3.03 33.20 0.50
N PHE A 158 3.93 33.20 -0.49
CA PHE A 158 5.34 32.96 -0.28
C PHE A 158 6.10 34.27 -0.05
N LYS A 159 6.74 34.39 1.12
CA LYS A 159 7.62 35.55 1.43
C LYS A 159 9.06 35.36 0.96
N LYS A 160 9.46 34.15 0.63
CA LYS A 160 10.83 33.79 0.20
C LYS A 160 10.80 33.29 -1.23
N THR A 161 11.93 33.31 -1.89
CA THR A 161 12.09 32.84 -3.27
C THR A 161 12.49 31.37 -3.34
N LYS A 162 13.34 30.91 -2.41
CA LYS A 162 13.81 29.53 -2.32
C LYS A 162 12.88 28.72 -1.40
N HIS A 163 12.44 27.58 -1.88
CA HIS A 163 11.52 26.70 -1.15
C HIS A 163 12.09 25.29 -1.04
N ASN A 164 12.13 24.76 0.18
CA ASN A 164 12.52 23.40 0.47
C ASN A 164 11.26 22.51 0.59
N LEU A 165 11.20 21.45 -0.20
CA LEU A 165 10.11 20.47 -0.19
C LEU A 165 10.60 19.16 0.39
N LYS A 166 9.84 18.62 1.35
CA LYS A 166 10.02 17.26 1.89
C LYS A 166 8.74 16.46 1.72
N ILE A 167 8.85 15.25 1.24
CA ILE A 167 7.72 14.32 1.12
C ILE A 167 8.11 13.01 1.78
N TYR A 168 7.28 12.57 2.70
CA TYR A 168 7.38 11.28 3.37
C TYR A 168 6.34 10.34 2.80
N LEU A 169 6.74 9.13 2.49
CA LEU A 169 5.90 8.08 1.97
C LEU A 169 6.13 6.81 2.80
N GLU A 170 5.05 6.09 3.09
CA GLU A 170 5.06 4.81 3.79
C GLU A 170 4.09 3.86 3.09
N ASP A 171 4.53 2.62 2.84
CA ASP A 171 3.70 1.54 2.33
C ASP A 171 2.91 0.82 3.43
N ASN A 172 2.12 -0.18 3.04
CA ASN A 172 1.26 -0.90 3.98
C ASN A 172 2.00 -1.84 4.94
N VAL A 173 3.26 -2.15 4.68
CA VAL A 173 4.10 -2.97 5.57
C VAL A 173 5.15 -2.15 6.33
N GLY A 174 5.15 -0.80 6.12
CA GLY A 174 5.95 0.14 6.88
C GLY A 174 7.34 0.42 6.31
N ASN A 175 7.62 0.07 5.03
CA ASN A 175 8.81 0.59 4.37
C ASN A 175 8.59 2.07 4.04
N LYS A 176 9.68 2.86 4.10
CA LYS A 176 9.58 4.32 4.05
C LYS A 176 10.49 4.92 2.99
N LYS A 177 10.02 5.98 2.36
CA LYS A 177 10.79 6.82 1.44
C LYS A 177 10.63 8.29 1.80
N VAL A 178 11.73 9.04 1.68
CA VAL A 178 11.70 10.50 1.85
C VAL A 178 12.34 11.15 0.64
N LEU A 179 11.58 12.04 -0.01
CA LEU A 179 12.12 12.97 -1.00
C LEU A 179 12.44 14.28 -0.29
N LYS A 180 13.68 14.76 -0.44
CA LYS A 180 14.11 16.11 -0.06
C LYS A 180 14.58 16.82 -1.32
N THR A 181 13.93 17.93 -1.68
CA THR A 181 14.26 18.71 -2.88
C THR A 181 13.99 20.19 -2.63
N MET A 182 14.34 21.03 -3.60
CA MET A 182 14.11 22.47 -3.52
C MET A 182 13.81 23.03 -4.90
N PHE A 183 13.11 24.16 -4.93
CA PHE A 183 12.81 24.92 -6.14
C PHE A 183 12.77 26.43 -5.82
N TYR A 184 12.74 27.23 -6.87
CA TYR A 184 12.57 28.67 -6.78
C TYR A 184 11.21 29.10 -7.32
N ARG A 185 10.55 30.01 -6.60
CA ARG A 185 9.27 30.59 -7.00
C ARG A 185 9.17 32.03 -6.45
N LYS A 186 8.74 32.97 -7.32
CA LYS A 186 8.28 34.31 -6.95
C LYS A 186 6.79 34.45 -7.22
N TYR A 187 6.14 35.41 -6.59
CA TYR A 187 4.81 35.88 -6.96
C TYR A 187 4.82 36.51 -8.32
#